data_2a1dcd3c6107f2ca20ad2b5c2bb507f6
#
_entry.id   2a1dcd3c6107f2ca20ad2b5c2bb507f6
#
_cell.length_a   1.000
_cell.length_b   1.000
_cell.length_c   1.000
_cell.angle_alpha   90.00
_cell.angle_beta   90.00
_cell.angle_gamma   90.00
#
_symmetry.space_group_name_H-M   'P 1'
#
loop_
_entity.id
_entity.type
_entity.pdbx_description
1 polymer ?
#
loop_
_entity_poly.entity_id
_entity_poly.type
_entity_poly.pdbx_seq_one_letter_code
_entity_poly.pdbx_strand_id
1 'polypeptide(L)'
;GALLLRQGHVSPPHLIRAYNQAFQRLGGTHLVATVTDLVRVKHRVTGVLTAVQAYPARQVVLAAGACSRPLLRSLGVVLPLYHTQAELIETGPSPLTLRTQVMAAVNQRFALETQASQPHQQSRWDRPDEEVVPPILDSAAIQFQDGHFCLGQISRTLTSLESPVSARDQEQSDRRLRAALAPLLPDVATLPGAWHRCLVSFTADGLPLVGALPTLAGLSLFTGFTAPFVLVPPLAQRLAEALAGEADPGLAALQPGRFPLANSVPGF
;
A
#
# COMPACT_ATOMS: atom_id res chain seq x y z
N GLY A 1 26.00 -4.77 -16.70
CA GLY A 1 25.53 -6.15 -16.80
C GLY A 1 24.03 -6.25 -16.58
N ALA A 2 23.44 -7.37 -16.96
CA ALA A 2 22.03 -7.69 -16.74
C ALA A 2 21.91 -8.99 -15.96
N LEU A 3 20.90 -9.08 -15.07
CA LEU A 3 20.56 -10.27 -14.33
C LEU A 3 19.16 -10.73 -14.74
N LEU A 4 19.02 -11.98 -15.19
CA LEU A 4 17.74 -12.58 -15.52
C LEU A 4 17.26 -13.44 -14.34
N LEU A 5 16.08 -13.12 -13.81
CA LEU A 5 15.43 -13.88 -12.75
C LEU A 5 14.15 -14.52 -13.27
N ARG A 6 13.84 -15.74 -12.78
CA ARG A 6 12.52 -16.36 -13.03
C ARG A 6 11.51 -15.77 -12.07
N GLN A 7 10.73 -14.83 -12.57
CA GLN A 7 9.63 -14.19 -11.84
C GLN A 7 8.39 -14.18 -12.71
N GLY A 8 7.24 -14.10 -12.06
CA GLY A 8 5.96 -13.86 -12.71
C GLY A 8 5.34 -12.57 -12.20
N HIS A 9 4.34 -12.09 -12.87
CA HIS A 9 3.51 -10.99 -12.43
C HIS A 9 2.04 -11.33 -12.59
N VAL A 10 1.20 -10.63 -11.86
CA VAL A 10 -0.26 -10.75 -11.92
C VAL A 10 -0.86 -9.41 -12.27
N SER A 11 -2.01 -9.43 -12.93
CA SER A 11 -2.82 -8.23 -13.11
C SER A 11 -3.55 -7.90 -11.81
N PRO A 12 -3.25 -6.79 -11.11
CA PRO A 12 -3.91 -6.45 -9.85
C PRO A 12 -5.43 -6.35 -9.98
N PRO A 13 -6.01 -5.71 -11.02
CA PRO A 13 -7.46 -5.64 -11.16
C PRO A 13 -8.13 -7.00 -11.30
N HIS A 14 -7.50 -7.92 -12.06
CA HIS A 14 -8.05 -9.27 -12.24
C HIS A 14 -7.95 -10.10 -10.96
N LEU A 15 -6.85 -9.99 -10.24
CA LEU A 15 -6.66 -10.68 -8.96
C LEU A 15 -7.69 -10.21 -7.93
N ILE A 16 -7.85 -8.89 -7.76
CA ILE A 16 -8.83 -8.32 -6.82
C ILE A 16 -10.25 -8.75 -7.20
N ARG A 17 -10.60 -8.71 -8.48
CA ARG A 17 -11.92 -9.18 -8.96
C ARG A 17 -12.15 -10.65 -8.63
N ALA A 18 -11.14 -11.50 -8.84
CA ALA A 18 -11.24 -12.92 -8.56
C ALA A 18 -11.46 -13.20 -7.06
N TYR A 19 -10.73 -12.51 -6.18
CA TYR A 19 -10.93 -12.62 -4.73
C TYR A 19 -12.31 -12.11 -4.30
N ASN A 20 -12.78 -10.97 -4.80
CA ASN A 20 -14.09 -10.43 -4.48
C ASN A 20 -15.22 -11.39 -4.92
N GLN A 21 -15.09 -11.98 -6.11
CA GLN A 21 -16.06 -12.96 -6.59
C GLN A 21 -16.05 -14.25 -5.74
N ALA A 22 -14.86 -14.73 -5.37
CA ALA A 22 -14.75 -15.91 -4.49
C ALA A 22 -15.37 -15.64 -3.12
N PHE A 23 -15.08 -14.47 -2.53
CA PHE A 23 -15.66 -14.03 -1.26
C PHE A 23 -17.19 -14.01 -1.29
N GLN A 24 -17.77 -13.41 -2.35
CA GLN A 24 -19.24 -13.36 -2.51
C GLN A 24 -19.85 -14.75 -2.71
N ARG A 25 -19.21 -15.65 -3.47
CA ARG A 25 -19.66 -17.05 -3.63
C ARG A 25 -19.65 -17.83 -2.33
N LEU A 26 -18.76 -17.48 -1.42
CA LEU A 26 -18.68 -18.05 -0.06
C LEU A 26 -19.66 -17.40 0.93
N GLY A 27 -20.56 -16.53 0.46
CA GLY A 27 -21.56 -15.85 1.30
C GLY A 27 -21.11 -14.53 1.91
N GLY A 28 -19.94 -14.01 1.52
CA GLY A 28 -19.46 -12.71 1.96
C GLY A 28 -20.24 -11.56 1.31
N THR A 29 -20.44 -10.47 2.04
CA THR A 29 -21.08 -9.25 1.55
C THR A 29 -20.03 -8.19 1.22
N HIS A 30 -20.01 -7.75 -0.03
CA HIS A 30 -19.15 -6.66 -0.52
C HIS A 30 -19.94 -5.36 -0.60
N LEU A 31 -19.52 -4.35 0.15
CA LEU A 31 -20.10 -3.01 0.17
C LEU A 31 -19.05 -2.00 -0.27
N VAL A 32 -19.44 -1.11 -1.18
CA VAL A 32 -18.58 0.02 -1.61
C VAL A 32 -19.01 1.26 -0.81
N ALA A 33 -18.16 1.63 0.15
CA ALA A 33 -18.40 2.80 1.01
C ALA A 33 -17.07 3.34 1.53
N THR A 34 -17.01 4.66 1.75
CA THR A 34 -15.87 5.28 2.42
C THR A 34 -16.03 5.16 3.93
N VAL A 35 -15.13 4.42 4.56
CA VAL A 35 -15.04 4.38 6.02
C VAL A 35 -14.36 5.66 6.50
N THR A 36 -15.07 6.42 7.32
CA THR A 36 -14.61 7.70 7.87
C THR A 36 -14.00 7.55 9.26
N ASP A 37 -14.44 6.53 10.02
CA ASP A 37 -13.93 6.29 11.37
C ASP A 37 -14.18 4.84 11.84
N LEU A 38 -13.57 4.49 12.96
CA LEU A 38 -13.76 3.22 13.67
C LEU A 38 -14.61 3.46 14.93
N VAL A 39 -15.73 2.73 15.05
CA VAL A 39 -16.62 2.86 16.22
C VAL A 39 -15.98 2.18 17.42
N ARG A 40 -15.72 2.97 18.47
CA ARG A 40 -15.08 2.50 19.71
C ARG A 40 -16.02 2.64 20.91
N VAL A 41 -16.10 1.60 21.72
CA VAL A 41 -16.77 1.62 23.05
C VAL A 41 -15.74 1.18 24.09
N LYS A 42 -15.35 2.08 24.98
CA LYS A 42 -14.26 1.86 25.96
C LYS A 42 -12.96 1.39 25.26
N HIS A 43 -12.51 0.20 25.56
CA HIS A 43 -11.28 -0.41 25.00
C HIS A 43 -11.56 -1.41 23.88
N ARG A 44 -12.71 -1.28 23.20
CA ARG A 44 -13.10 -2.19 22.12
C ARG A 44 -13.58 -1.44 20.89
N VAL A 45 -13.10 -1.85 19.73
CA VAL A 45 -13.68 -1.49 18.43
C VAL A 45 -14.88 -2.40 18.19
N THR A 46 -16.02 -1.80 17.86
CA THR A 46 -17.33 -2.48 17.73
C THR A 46 -17.94 -2.33 16.35
N GLY A 47 -17.21 -1.72 15.40
CA GLY A 47 -17.66 -1.51 14.03
C GLY A 47 -16.90 -0.42 13.30
N VAL A 48 -17.43 -0.04 12.16
CA VAL A 48 -16.92 1.05 11.32
C VAL A 48 -18.01 2.07 11.05
N LEU A 49 -17.64 3.33 10.87
CA LEU A 49 -18.53 4.43 10.50
C LEU A 49 -18.27 4.83 9.05
N THR A 50 -19.33 5.09 8.32
CA THR A 50 -19.32 5.70 7.00
C THR A 50 -20.10 7.02 7.02
N ALA A 51 -20.05 7.79 5.96
CA ALA A 51 -20.87 9.01 5.84
C ALA A 51 -22.38 8.74 5.91
N VAL A 52 -22.81 7.50 5.65
CA VAL A 52 -24.25 7.14 5.60
C VAL A 52 -24.71 6.50 6.90
N GLN A 53 -23.95 5.54 7.44
CA GLN A 53 -24.33 4.78 8.63
C GLN A 53 -23.14 4.07 9.28
N ALA A 54 -23.35 3.59 10.50
CA ALA A 54 -22.44 2.68 11.19
C ALA A 54 -22.72 1.22 10.82
N TYR A 55 -21.67 0.43 10.69
CA TYR A 55 -21.73 -1.02 10.50
C TYR A 55 -21.17 -1.69 11.74
N PRO A 56 -22.00 -2.27 12.61
CA PRO A 56 -21.54 -2.97 13.80
C PRO A 56 -20.84 -4.28 13.43
N ALA A 57 -19.78 -4.60 14.18
CA ALA A 57 -19.03 -5.85 14.00
C ALA A 57 -18.42 -6.31 15.33
N ARG A 58 -18.34 -7.62 15.51
CA ARG A 58 -17.65 -8.21 16.67
C ARG A 58 -16.14 -8.13 16.55
N GLN A 59 -15.64 -8.17 15.31
CA GLN A 59 -14.23 -8.10 14.93
C GLN A 59 -14.09 -7.24 13.66
N VAL A 60 -13.16 -6.31 13.67
CA VAL A 60 -12.79 -5.48 12.53
C VAL A 60 -11.36 -5.83 12.12
N VAL A 61 -11.13 -6.05 10.83
CA VAL A 61 -9.79 -6.17 10.25
C VAL A 61 -9.52 -4.91 9.43
N LEU A 62 -8.57 -4.11 9.88
CA LEU A 62 -8.15 -2.89 9.18
C LEU A 62 -7.12 -3.23 8.10
N ALA A 63 -7.60 -3.33 6.85
CA ALA A 63 -6.80 -3.64 5.67
C ALA A 63 -6.77 -2.46 4.67
N ALA A 64 -6.76 -1.22 5.19
CA ALA A 64 -6.95 -0.01 4.40
C ALA A 64 -5.65 0.59 3.82
N GLY A 65 -4.54 -0.17 3.80
CA GLY A 65 -3.26 0.29 3.27
C GLY A 65 -2.82 1.63 3.88
N ALA A 66 -2.51 2.63 3.06
CA ALA A 66 -2.11 3.96 3.50
C ALA A 66 -3.18 4.67 4.37
N CYS A 67 -4.47 4.42 4.09
CA CYS A 67 -5.58 4.98 4.87
C CYS A 67 -5.68 4.39 6.29
N SER A 68 -4.93 3.35 6.61
CA SER A 68 -4.91 2.78 7.97
C SER A 68 -4.32 3.75 8.99
N ARG A 69 -3.32 4.57 8.61
CA ARG A 69 -2.69 5.53 9.53
C ARG A 69 -3.68 6.56 10.10
N PRO A 70 -4.45 7.32 9.30
CA PRO A 70 -5.43 8.27 9.85
C PRO A 70 -6.53 7.58 10.68
N LEU A 71 -7.01 6.40 10.27
CA LEU A 71 -8.00 5.65 11.04
C LEU A 71 -7.47 5.15 12.40
N LEU A 72 -6.19 4.82 12.51
CA LEU A 72 -5.57 4.48 13.78
C LEU A 72 -5.35 5.73 14.65
N ARG A 73 -4.98 6.85 14.02
CA ARG A 73 -4.80 8.14 14.70
C ARG A 73 -6.09 8.66 15.34
N SER A 74 -7.26 8.49 14.70
CA SER A 74 -8.56 8.87 15.30
C SER A 74 -8.86 8.09 16.59
N LEU A 75 -8.29 6.89 16.74
CA LEU A 75 -8.37 6.09 17.98
C LEU A 75 -7.27 6.41 19.01
N GLY A 76 -6.38 7.37 18.73
CA GLY A 76 -5.22 7.66 19.55
C GLY A 76 -4.09 6.61 19.44
N VAL A 77 -4.12 5.76 18.41
CA VAL A 77 -3.08 4.74 18.17
C VAL A 77 -2.01 5.29 17.25
N VAL A 78 -0.78 5.29 17.73
CA VAL A 78 0.40 5.72 16.98
C VAL A 78 1.27 4.52 16.67
N LEU A 79 1.36 4.19 15.39
CA LEU A 79 2.24 3.14 14.87
C LEU A 79 3.17 3.74 13.80
N PRO A 80 4.37 3.22 13.64
CA PRO A 80 5.29 3.65 12.57
C PRO A 80 4.86 3.04 11.23
N LEU A 81 3.69 3.47 10.78
CA LEU A 81 3.03 3.11 9.53
C LEU A 81 2.96 4.35 8.64
N TYR A 82 3.50 4.24 7.45
CA TYR A 82 3.70 5.33 6.51
C TYR A 82 3.23 4.91 5.11
N HIS A 83 3.42 5.78 4.12
CA HIS A 83 3.14 5.44 2.73
C HIS A 83 4.06 6.15 1.75
N THR A 84 4.27 5.51 0.60
CA THR A 84 4.79 6.17 -0.61
C THR A 84 3.66 6.38 -1.59
N GLN A 85 3.74 7.46 -2.36
CA GLN A 85 2.96 7.65 -3.57
C GLN A 85 3.82 7.20 -4.75
N ALA A 86 3.38 6.18 -5.45
CA ALA A 86 4.03 5.68 -6.65
C ALA A 86 3.34 6.24 -7.90
N GLU A 87 4.10 6.96 -8.72
CA GLU A 87 3.65 7.53 -9.98
C GLU A 87 4.11 6.63 -11.13
N LEU A 88 3.22 6.34 -12.06
CA LEU A 88 3.47 5.46 -13.19
C LEU A 88 2.68 5.92 -14.42
N ILE A 89 3.04 5.37 -15.59
CA ILE A 89 2.31 5.55 -16.84
C ILE A 89 1.71 4.22 -17.23
N GLU A 90 0.43 4.19 -17.53
CA GLU A 90 -0.27 3.04 -18.10
C GLU A 90 -0.62 3.34 -19.55
N THR A 91 -0.16 2.47 -20.47
CA THR A 91 -0.40 2.64 -21.92
C THR A 91 -1.66 1.88 -22.33
N GLY A 92 -2.16 2.16 -23.53
CA GLY A 92 -3.08 1.24 -24.20
C GLY A 92 -2.36 -0.04 -24.65
N PRO A 93 -3.11 -1.05 -25.16
CA PRO A 93 -2.54 -2.21 -25.83
C PRO A 93 -1.62 -1.81 -26.98
N SER A 94 -0.48 -2.49 -27.10
CA SER A 94 0.54 -2.22 -28.12
C SER A 94 0.95 -3.50 -28.84
N PRO A 95 1.31 -3.44 -30.14
CA PRO A 95 1.87 -4.57 -30.87
C PRO A 95 3.31 -4.90 -30.46
N LEU A 96 3.98 -4.03 -29.73
CA LEU A 96 5.30 -4.33 -29.18
C LEU A 96 5.21 -5.51 -28.21
N THR A 97 6.27 -6.31 -28.15
CA THR A 97 6.34 -7.48 -27.28
C THR A 97 7.52 -7.37 -26.32
N LEU A 98 7.23 -7.34 -25.04
CA LEU A 98 8.20 -7.42 -23.96
C LEU A 98 8.02 -8.77 -23.22
N ARG A 99 8.96 -9.70 -23.40
CA ARG A 99 8.86 -11.06 -22.84
C ARG A 99 9.18 -11.16 -21.35
N THR A 100 9.76 -10.12 -20.80
CA THR A 100 10.17 -10.09 -19.39
C THR A 100 9.98 -8.69 -18.82
N GLN A 101 9.73 -8.57 -17.53
CA GLN A 101 9.81 -7.28 -16.85
C GLN A 101 11.26 -6.78 -16.91
N VAL A 102 11.42 -5.51 -17.28
CA VAL A 102 12.70 -4.80 -17.20
C VAL A 102 12.63 -3.81 -16.05
N MET A 103 13.62 -3.81 -15.18
CA MET A 103 13.68 -2.89 -14.04
C MET A 103 15.12 -2.60 -13.65
N ALA A 104 15.33 -1.49 -12.95
CA ALA A 104 16.61 -1.16 -12.36
C ALA A 104 17.06 -2.27 -11.37
N ALA A 105 18.34 -2.62 -11.39
CA ALA A 105 18.89 -3.64 -10.47
C ALA A 105 18.90 -3.17 -9.01
N VAL A 106 18.96 -1.86 -8.79
CA VAL A 106 18.90 -1.25 -7.45
C VAL A 106 17.49 -0.70 -7.26
N ASN A 107 16.75 -1.25 -6.31
CA ASN A 107 15.45 -0.75 -5.93
C ASN A 107 15.61 0.36 -4.87
N GLN A 108 15.65 1.61 -5.34
CA GLN A 108 15.86 2.79 -4.50
C GLN A 108 14.65 3.08 -3.58
N ARG A 109 13.47 2.56 -3.91
CA ARG A 109 12.27 2.75 -3.10
C ARG A 109 12.46 2.25 -1.66
N PHE A 110 13.08 1.10 -1.45
CA PHE A 110 13.31 0.60 -0.09
C PHE A 110 14.26 1.49 0.72
N ALA A 111 15.28 2.06 0.07
CA ALA A 111 16.16 3.03 0.71
C ALA A 111 15.40 4.32 1.09
N LEU A 112 14.53 4.82 0.20
CA LEU A 112 13.65 5.96 0.44
C LEU A 112 12.70 5.68 1.62
N GLU A 113 12.05 4.53 1.67
CA GLU A 113 11.15 4.12 2.76
C GLU A 113 11.90 4.07 4.10
N THR A 114 13.10 3.48 4.11
CA THR A 114 13.97 3.45 5.29
C THR A 114 14.36 4.85 5.76
N GLN A 115 14.73 5.74 4.84
CA GLN A 115 15.09 7.13 5.17
C GLN A 115 13.89 7.92 5.70
N ALA A 116 12.72 7.77 5.07
CA ALA A 116 11.50 8.48 5.45
C ALA A 116 10.92 8.01 6.79
N SER A 117 11.23 6.78 7.23
CA SER A 117 10.74 6.21 8.50
C SER A 117 11.67 6.44 9.69
N GLN A 118 12.79 7.15 9.53
CA GLN A 118 13.71 7.43 10.63
C GLN A 118 13.03 8.24 11.76
N PRO A 119 13.40 8.02 13.03
CA PRO A 119 12.76 8.68 14.17
C PRO A 119 12.69 10.21 14.08
N HIS A 120 13.71 10.85 13.52
CA HIS A 120 13.75 12.30 13.33
C HIS A 120 12.77 12.82 12.26
N GLN A 121 12.24 11.95 11.40
CA GLN A 121 11.23 12.29 10.38
C GLN A 121 9.80 12.16 10.92
N GLN A 122 9.61 11.55 12.08
CA GLN A 122 8.27 11.23 12.60
C GLN A 122 7.34 12.45 12.67
N SER A 123 7.86 13.60 13.13
CA SER A 123 7.07 14.84 13.25
C SER A 123 6.65 15.43 11.89
N ARG A 124 7.38 15.11 10.83
CA ARG A 124 7.04 15.56 9.47
C ARG A 124 5.82 14.83 8.93
N TRP A 125 5.70 13.55 9.23
CA TRP A 125 4.53 12.73 8.83
C TRP A 125 3.19 13.19 9.41
N ASP A 126 3.23 14.06 10.42
CA ASP A 126 2.03 14.62 11.05
C ASP A 126 1.72 16.04 10.52
N ARG A 127 2.50 16.56 9.57
CA ARG A 127 2.27 17.84 8.90
C ARG A 127 1.58 17.60 7.55
N PRO A 128 0.60 18.40 7.16
CA PRO A 128 -0.05 18.27 5.86
C PRO A 128 0.89 18.70 4.72
N ASP A 129 0.73 18.09 3.57
CA ASP A 129 1.33 18.44 2.28
C ASP A 129 2.87 18.61 2.29
N GLU A 130 3.55 17.83 3.14
CA GLU A 130 5.01 17.82 3.22
C GLU A 130 5.59 16.62 2.46
N GLU A 131 6.67 16.81 1.71
CA GLU A 131 7.49 15.74 1.15
C GLU A 131 8.61 15.40 2.12
N VAL A 132 8.54 14.25 2.80
CA VAL A 132 9.42 13.89 3.92
C VAL A 132 10.88 13.72 3.51
N VAL A 133 11.11 13.07 2.36
CA VAL A 133 12.44 12.92 1.72
C VAL A 133 12.31 13.14 0.23
N PRO A 134 13.39 13.53 -0.47
CA PRO A 134 13.35 13.75 -1.91
C PRO A 134 12.87 12.51 -2.68
N PRO A 135 12.10 12.70 -3.77
CA PRO A 135 11.58 11.60 -4.56
C PRO A 135 12.69 10.87 -5.32
N ILE A 136 12.49 9.58 -5.53
CA ILE A 136 13.40 8.73 -6.33
C ILE A 136 12.70 8.22 -7.58
N LEU A 137 13.49 7.78 -8.56
CA LEU A 137 13.03 7.19 -9.79
C LEU A 137 13.70 5.84 -10.01
N ASP A 138 12.89 4.77 -10.02
CA ASP A 138 13.27 3.42 -10.43
C ASP A 138 12.65 3.13 -11.79
N SER A 139 13.45 3.15 -12.88
CA SER A 139 12.92 2.91 -14.22
C SER A 139 12.59 1.42 -14.41
N ALA A 140 11.37 1.15 -14.81
CA ALA A 140 10.87 -0.20 -15.07
C ALA A 140 9.79 -0.20 -16.15
N ALA A 141 9.63 -1.31 -16.84
CA ALA A 141 8.52 -1.58 -17.73
C ALA A 141 8.06 -3.03 -17.59
N ILE A 142 6.76 -3.22 -17.58
CA ILE A 142 6.10 -4.52 -17.58
C ILE A 142 4.97 -4.51 -18.59
N GLN A 143 4.83 -5.59 -19.37
CA GLN A 143 3.71 -5.77 -20.28
C GLN A 143 2.74 -6.81 -19.75
N PHE A 144 1.45 -6.50 -19.82
CA PHE A 144 0.36 -7.40 -19.43
C PHE A 144 -0.17 -8.21 -20.64
N GLN A 145 -0.98 -9.23 -20.36
CA GLN A 145 -1.47 -10.17 -21.39
C GLN A 145 -2.32 -9.53 -22.48
N ASP A 146 -3.00 -8.43 -22.19
CA ASP A 146 -3.79 -7.65 -23.14
C ASP A 146 -2.95 -6.67 -23.98
N GLY A 147 -1.62 -6.69 -23.79
CA GLY A 147 -0.67 -5.89 -24.54
C GLY A 147 -0.38 -4.51 -23.98
N HIS A 148 -1.09 -4.04 -22.93
CA HIS A 148 -0.76 -2.76 -22.32
C HIS A 148 0.53 -2.83 -21.50
N PHE A 149 1.21 -1.69 -21.38
CA PHE A 149 2.41 -1.54 -20.55
C PHE A 149 2.11 -0.70 -19.31
N CYS A 150 2.79 -1.04 -18.22
CA CYS A 150 2.94 -0.18 -17.06
C CYS A 150 4.42 0.24 -16.97
N LEU A 151 4.65 1.56 -17.03
CA LEU A 151 5.98 2.18 -16.99
C LEU A 151 6.12 2.90 -15.65
N GLY A 152 7.12 2.61 -14.91
CA GLY A 152 7.28 3.23 -13.58
C GLY A 152 8.68 3.03 -13.05
N GLN A 153 8.91 3.55 -11.86
CA GLN A 153 8.03 4.42 -11.08
C GLN A 153 8.80 5.60 -10.49
N ILE A 154 8.12 6.69 -10.20
CA ILE A 154 8.63 7.71 -9.28
C ILE A 154 7.95 7.47 -7.93
N SER A 155 8.75 7.35 -6.87
CA SER A 155 8.25 7.18 -5.51
C SER A 155 8.45 8.45 -4.70
N ARG A 156 7.36 8.92 -4.05
CA ARG A 156 7.32 10.12 -3.21
C ARG A 156 6.82 9.77 -1.81
N THR A 157 7.32 10.48 -0.82
CA THR A 157 6.88 10.37 0.57
C THR A 157 6.08 11.61 0.98
N LEU A 158 4.97 11.84 0.28
CA LEU A 158 4.04 12.94 0.59
C LEU A 158 3.14 12.51 1.76
N THR A 159 2.96 13.42 2.72
CA THR A 159 2.23 13.13 3.97
C THR A 159 0.72 13.10 3.79
N SER A 160 0.18 13.85 2.83
CA SER A 160 -1.25 13.85 2.51
C SER A 160 -1.59 12.75 1.51
N LEU A 161 -2.64 11.99 1.79
CA LEU A 161 -3.11 10.89 0.94
C LEU A 161 -3.71 11.39 -0.40
N GLU A 162 -4.33 12.56 -0.38
CA GLU A 162 -5.11 13.11 -1.49
C GLU A 162 -4.55 14.44 -2.01
N SER A 163 -3.25 14.70 -1.81
CA SER A 163 -2.64 15.93 -2.34
C SER A 163 -2.93 16.06 -3.84
N PRO A 164 -3.54 17.17 -4.28
CA PRO A 164 -3.80 17.37 -5.70
C PRO A 164 -2.46 17.47 -6.45
N VAL A 165 -2.35 16.75 -7.56
CA VAL A 165 -1.19 16.82 -8.44
C VAL A 165 -1.57 17.67 -9.64
N SER A 166 -0.84 18.77 -9.87
CA SER A 166 -1.13 19.64 -11.00
C SER A 166 -0.85 18.93 -12.34
N ALA A 167 -1.53 19.34 -13.41
CA ALA A 167 -1.26 18.82 -14.75
C ALA A 167 0.21 19.00 -15.16
N ARG A 168 0.85 20.09 -14.72
CA ARG A 168 2.28 20.37 -14.95
C ARG A 168 3.17 19.33 -14.27
N ASP A 169 2.86 18.96 -13.02
CA ASP A 169 3.65 17.98 -12.27
C ASP A 169 3.47 16.58 -12.86
N GLN A 170 2.24 16.23 -13.27
CA GLN A 170 1.97 14.97 -13.98
C GLN A 170 2.78 14.88 -15.28
N GLU A 171 2.78 15.94 -16.08
CA GLU A 171 3.57 16.03 -17.33
C GLU A 171 5.08 15.97 -17.05
N GLN A 172 5.55 16.58 -15.98
CA GLN A 172 6.95 16.50 -15.59
C GLN A 172 7.33 15.07 -15.17
N SER A 173 6.49 14.39 -14.40
CA SER A 173 6.69 13.00 -14.01
C SER A 173 6.69 12.06 -15.22
N ASP A 174 5.75 12.26 -16.16
CA ASP A 174 5.69 11.51 -17.42
C ASP A 174 6.99 11.67 -18.21
N ARG A 175 7.45 12.90 -18.43
CA ARG A 175 8.72 13.17 -19.15
C ARG A 175 9.92 12.52 -18.46
N ARG A 176 10.00 12.56 -17.13
CA ARG A 176 11.10 11.96 -16.37
C ARG A 176 11.11 10.45 -16.48
N LEU A 177 9.96 9.80 -16.36
CA LEU A 177 9.81 8.35 -16.50
C LEU A 177 10.23 7.88 -17.90
N ARG A 178 9.76 8.56 -18.94
CA ARG A 178 10.09 8.22 -20.33
C ARG A 178 11.58 8.45 -20.62
N ALA A 179 12.15 9.56 -20.18
CA ALA A 179 13.57 9.85 -20.36
C ALA A 179 14.48 8.80 -19.67
N ALA A 180 14.08 8.29 -18.49
CA ALA A 180 14.82 7.25 -17.80
C ALA A 180 14.68 5.86 -18.45
N LEU A 181 13.57 5.60 -19.12
CA LEU A 181 13.30 4.33 -19.80
C LEU A 181 13.88 4.28 -21.23
N ALA A 182 13.96 5.40 -21.93
CA ALA A 182 14.36 5.49 -23.33
C ALA A 182 15.71 4.83 -23.65
N PRO A 183 16.76 4.91 -22.81
CA PRO A 183 18.02 4.23 -23.08
C PRO A 183 17.94 2.70 -23.08
N LEU A 184 16.92 2.13 -22.40
CA LEU A 184 16.72 0.68 -22.27
C LEU A 184 15.69 0.15 -23.26
N LEU A 185 14.59 0.86 -23.41
CA LEU A 185 13.41 0.47 -24.20
C LEU A 185 12.87 1.68 -25.00
N PRO A 186 13.58 2.13 -26.04
CA PRO A 186 13.25 3.38 -26.74
C PRO A 186 11.83 3.38 -27.31
N ASP A 187 11.40 2.28 -27.94
CA ASP A 187 10.07 2.20 -28.55
C ASP A 187 8.95 2.20 -27.50
N VAL A 188 9.17 1.51 -26.37
CA VAL A 188 8.21 1.48 -25.25
C VAL A 188 8.09 2.84 -24.58
N ALA A 189 9.21 3.59 -24.47
CA ALA A 189 9.24 4.90 -23.86
C ALA A 189 8.43 5.96 -24.66
N THR A 190 8.12 5.69 -25.93
CA THR A 190 7.34 6.61 -26.78
C THR A 190 5.85 6.28 -26.85
N LEU A 191 5.41 5.15 -26.30
CA LEU A 191 4.01 4.74 -26.32
C LEU A 191 3.12 5.78 -25.59
N PRO A 192 1.98 6.16 -26.20
CA PRO A 192 1.03 7.01 -25.50
C PRO A 192 0.45 6.32 -24.27
N GLY A 193 0.21 7.06 -23.21
CA GLY A 193 -0.33 6.51 -21.97
C GLY A 193 -0.84 7.58 -21.03
N ALA A 194 -1.54 7.16 -19.99
CA ALA A 194 -2.05 8.01 -18.93
C ALA A 194 -1.17 7.91 -17.69
N TRP A 195 -0.96 9.04 -17.03
CA TRP A 195 -0.31 9.08 -15.73
C TRP A 195 -1.28 8.59 -14.65
N HIS A 196 -0.77 7.76 -13.76
CA HIS A 196 -1.49 7.24 -12.60
C HIS A 196 -0.66 7.40 -11.33
N ARG A 197 -1.37 7.42 -10.21
CA ARG A 197 -0.78 7.45 -8.88
C ARG A 197 -1.43 6.39 -8.00
N CYS A 198 -0.65 5.63 -7.27
CA CYS A 198 -1.12 4.70 -6.24
C CYS A 198 -0.38 4.91 -4.93
N LEU A 199 -1.03 4.48 -3.83
CA LEU A 199 -0.46 4.55 -2.49
C LEU A 199 0.03 3.17 -2.08
N VAL A 200 1.25 3.09 -1.56
CA VAL A 200 1.85 1.87 -1.04
C VAL A 200 2.22 2.10 0.42
N SER A 201 1.57 1.37 1.33
CA SER A 201 1.88 1.47 2.76
C SER A 201 3.12 0.66 3.13
N PHE A 202 3.90 1.18 4.08
CA PHE A 202 5.07 0.52 4.63
C PHE A 202 5.21 0.83 6.13
N THR A 203 6.01 0.06 6.83
CA THR A 203 6.35 0.24 8.24
C THR A 203 7.82 0.60 8.39
N ALA A 204 8.21 1.09 9.56
CA ALA A 204 9.60 1.49 9.82
C ALA A 204 10.60 0.33 9.71
N ASP A 205 10.18 -0.90 9.98
CA ASP A 205 11.01 -2.10 9.89
C ASP A 205 10.84 -2.89 8.57
N GLY A 206 9.97 -2.39 7.66
CA GLY A 206 9.68 -3.01 6.37
C GLY A 206 8.82 -4.28 6.44
N LEU A 207 8.40 -4.72 7.63
CA LEU A 207 7.52 -5.88 7.80
C LEU A 207 6.06 -5.44 7.95
N PRO A 208 5.08 -6.14 7.34
CA PRO A 208 3.67 -5.77 7.48
C PRO A 208 3.18 -5.91 8.92
N LEU A 209 2.09 -5.22 9.23
CA LEU A 209 1.34 -5.34 10.48
C LEU A 209 0.23 -6.36 10.28
N VAL A 210 0.35 -7.53 10.91
CA VAL A 210 -0.61 -8.63 10.80
C VAL A 210 -0.94 -9.16 12.20
N GLY A 211 -2.18 -9.00 12.64
CA GLY A 211 -2.65 -9.51 13.93
C GLY A 211 -3.42 -8.51 14.77
N ALA A 212 -3.84 -8.96 15.95
CA ALA A 212 -4.64 -8.17 16.89
C ALA A 212 -3.86 -6.98 17.43
N LEU A 213 -4.55 -5.84 17.62
CA LEU A 213 -3.99 -4.67 18.28
C LEU A 213 -4.11 -4.86 19.80
N PRO A 214 -3.00 -4.97 20.55
CA PRO A 214 -3.05 -5.33 21.98
C PRO A 214 -3.83 -4.35 22.86
N THR A 215 -3.87 -3.07 22.47
CA THR A 215 -4.49 -1.98 23.25
C THR A 215 -6.00 -1.82 22.99
N LEU A 216 -6.53 -2.41 21.91
CA LEU A 216 -7.92 -2.28 21.51
C LEU A 216 -8.49 -3.64 21.07
N ALA A 217 -9.31 -4.24 21.93
CA ALA A 217 -10.02 -5.46 21.58
C ALA A 217 -10.92 -5.26 20.34
N GLY A 218 -11.17 -6.31 19.59
CA GLY A 218 -12.04 -6.25 18.41
C GLY A 218 -11.42 -5.61 17.16
N LEU A 219 -10.13 -5.23 17.20
CA LEU A 219 -9.40 -4.70 16.05
C LEU A 219 -8.16 -5.54 15.76
N SER A 220 -8.04 -5.99 14.52
CA SER A 220 -6.83 -6.58 13.96
C SER A 220 -6.34 -5.74 12.79
N LEU A 221 -5.03 -5.70 12.59
CA LEU A 221 -4.40 -4.99 11.48
C LEU A 221 -3.97 -5.98 10.40
N PHE A 222 -4.10 -5.57 9.15
CA PHE A 222 -3.58 -6.26 7.98
C PHE A 222 -3.11 -5.20 6.95
N THR A 223 -1.99 -4.56 7.22
CA THR A 223 -1.53 -3.38 6.49
C THR A 223 0.00 -3.24 6.50
N GLY A 224 0.54 -2.23 5.82
CA GLY A 224 1.99 -1.99 5.78
C GLY A 224 2.75 -2.88 4.81
N PHE A 225 2.10 -3.38 3.78
CA PHE A 225 2.70 -4.25 2.77
C PHE A 225 3.40 -3.44 1.68
N THR A 226 4.71 -3.36 1.71
CA THR A 226 5.50 -2.73 0.64
C THR A 226 5.62 -3.62 -0.61
N ALA A 227 5.44 -4.94 -0.48
CA ALA A 227 5.39 -5.91 -1.58
C ALA A 227 4.15 -6.82 -1.45
N PRO A 228 2.92 -6.32 -1.73
CA PRO A 228 1.68 -6.97 -1.35
C PRO A 228 1.44 -8.33 -2.03
N PHE A 229 1.75 -8.47 -3.32
CA PHE A 229 1.29 -9.64 -4.09
C PHE A 229 1.94 -10.97 -3.68
N VAL A 230 3.12 -10.94 -3.07
CA VAL A 230 3.81 -12.12 -2.56
C VAL A 230 3.33 -12.49 -1.15
N LEU A 231 3.11 -11.49 -0.30
CA LEU A 231 2.88 -11.70 1.13
C LEU A 231 1.39 -11.72 1.51
N VAL A 232 0.54 -10.97 0.82
CA VAL A 232 -0.88 -10.84 1.18
C VAL A 232 -1.63 -12.18 1.16
N PRO A 233 -1.56 -13.02 0.12
CA PRO A 233 -2.33 -14.25 0.10
C PRO A 233 -2.01 -15.20 1.26
N PRO A 234 -0.73 -15.59 1.50
CA PRO A 234 -0.41 -16.52 2.58
C PRO A 234 -0.64 -15.92 3.97
N LEU A 235 -0.40 -14.62 4.17
CA LEU A 235 -0.61 -13.97 5.46
C LEU A 235 -2.09 -13.72 5.75
N ALA A 236 -2.94 -13.53 4.74
CA ALA A 236 -4.38 -13.42 4.91
C ALA A 236 -4.98 -14.73 5.41
N GLN A 237 -4.54 -15.87 4.85
CA GLN A 237 -4.95 -17.19 5.32
C GLN A 237 -4.56 -17.40 6.80
N ARG A 238 -3.30 -17.16 7.14
CA ARG A 238 -2.79 -17.30 8.51
C ARG A 238 -3.50 -16.39 9.51
N LEU A 239 -3.80 -15.14 9.12
CA LEU A 239 -4.58 -14.24 9.96
C LEU A 239 -6.00 -14.76 10.16
N ALA A 240 -6.65 -15.30 9.12
CA ALA A 240 -7.99 -15.87 9.24
C ALA A 240 -8.03 -17.07 10.20
N GLU A 241 -7.06 -17.97 10.11
CA GLU A 241 -6.86 -19.11 11.02
C GLU A 241 -6.66 -18.63 12.47
N ALA A 242 -5.80 -17.61 12.67
CA ALA A 242 -5.58 -17.01 13.99
C ALA A 242 -6.85 -16.34 14.57
N LEU A 243 -7.66 -15.71 13.73
CA LEU A 243 -8.95 -15.12 14.13
C LEU A 243 -10.00 -16.19 14.46
N ALA A 244 -9.88 -17.39 13.89
CA ALA A 244 -10.68 -18.55 14.22
C ALA A 244 -10.25 -19.25 15.52
N GLY A 245 -9.13 -18.84 16.13
CA GLY A 245 -8.62 -19.34 17.39
C GLY A 245 -7.41 -20.27 17.27
N GLU A 246 -6.86 -20.45 16.08
CA GLU A 246 -5.66 -21.25 15.86
C GLU A 246 -4.39 -20.40 16.17
N ALA A 247 -3.57 -20.88 17.10
CA ALA A 247 -2.32 -20.19 17.43
C ALA A 247 -1.31 -20.30 16.27
N ASP A 248 -0.80 -19.18 15.78
CA ASP A 248 0.24 -19.17 14.75
C ASP A 248 1.50 -18.42 15.20
N PRO A 249 2.54 -19.15 15.67
CA PRO A 249 3.81 -18.56 16.08
C PRO A 249 4.51 -17.77 14.97
N GLY A 250 4.27 -18.11 13.71
CA GLY A 250 4.87 -17.43 12.57
C GLY A 250 4.33 -16.02 12.33
N LEU A 251 3.22 -15.62 12.97
CA LEU A 251 2.74 -14.25 12.96
C LEU A 251 3.38 -13.39 14.06
N ALA A 252 4.13 -13.96 15.01
CA ALA A 252 4.65 -13.23 16.17
C ALA A 252 5.50 -12.00 15.76
N ALA A 253 6.38 -12.17 14.76
CA ALA A 253 7.21 -11.09 14.24
C ALA A 253 6.44 -10.01 13.48
N LEU A 254 5.19 -10.26 13.11
CA LEU A 254 4.35 -9.35 12.32
C LEU A 254 3.29 -8.64 13.15
N GLN A 255 3.14 -9.03 14.43
CA GLN A 255 2.11 -8.46 15.29
C GLN A 255 2.35 -6.97 15.56
N PRO A 256 1.28 -6.15 15.67
CA PRO A 256 1.40 -4.72 15.96
C PRO A 256 2.13 -4.42 17.28
N GLY A 257 2.03 -5.30 18.26
CA GLY A 257 2.68 -5.19 19.56
C GLY A 257 4.21 -5.23 19.56
N ARG A 258 4.85 -5.53 18.40
CA ARG A 258 6.31 -5.43 18.26
C ARG A 258 6.81 -3.98 18.30
N PHE A 259 5.95 -3.02 18.01
CA PHE A 259 6.25 -1.61 18.20
C PHE A 259 5.74 -1.11 19.56
N PRO A 260 6.48 -0.20 20.22
CA PRO A 260 5.98 0.47 21.41
C PRO A 260 4.68 1.20 21.04
N LEU A 261 3.58 0.78 21.65
CA LEU A 261 2.30 1.45 21.49
C LEU A 261 2.29 2.65 22.45
N ALA A 262 2.67 3.81 21.95
CA ALA A 262 2.52 5.03 22.71
C ALA A 262 1.02 5.32 22.88
N ASN A 263 0.52 5.20 24.09
CA ASN A 263 -0.78 5.75 24.48
C ASN A 263 -0.62 7.29 24.52
N SER A 264 -0.67 7.93 23.39
CA SER A 264 -0.65 9.37 23.29
C SER A 264 -2.07 9.87 23.04
N VAL A 265 -2.88 9.91 24.07
CA VAL A 265 -3.73 11.06 24.39
C VAL A 265 -4.06 11.00 25.88
N PRO A 266 -3.68 12.01 26.70
CA PRO A 266 -4.29 12.21 27.99
C PRO A 266 -5.74 12.68 27.75
N GLY A 267 -6.71 11.90 28.23
CA GLY A 267 -8.06 12.33 28.57
C GLY A 267 -8.89 13.06 27.51
N PHE A 268 -9.83 12.33 26.92
CA PHE A 268 -11.19 12.81 26.68
C PHE A 268 -12.16 11.99 27.50
#